data_f89169bb5259b57e9d89ea621182ddc6
#
_entry.id   f89169bb5259b57e9d89ea621182ddc6
#
_cell.length_a   1.000
_cell.length_b   1.000
_cell.length_c   1.000
_cell.angle_alpha   90.00
_cell.angle_beta   90.00
_cell.angle_gamma   90.00
#
_symmetry.space_group_name_H-M   'P 1'
#
loop_
_entity.id
_entity.type
_entity.pdbx_description
1 polymer ?
#
loop_
_entity_poly.entity_id
_entity_poly.type
_entity_poly.pdbx_seq_one_letter_code
_entity_poly.pdbx_strand_id
1 'polypeptide(L)'
;NGSVFTVGGSWSGGAWTNRDAEIWTSTSGWQLLPGIKGDDFYTFNDLLGDSQSPLYRADNHIWLWPAPDGNLFHAGPSQQMHWINTSGNGTMIAAGPRGNDSCSMKGTTVMFDTGKILKVGGAVSYDDGDPAINTSFVIDINSGYGSNPTVTATSNTLTFARTMHNSTVLPNGQVLVTGGLSDA
;
A
#
# COMPACT_ATOMS: atom_id res chain seq x y z
N ASN A 1 4.35 13.78 -14.66
CA ASN A 1 5.18 14.99 -14.59
C ASN A 1 6.67 14.68 -14.36
N GLY A 2 7.05 13.40 -14.24
CA GLY A 2 8.45 12.98 -14.06
C GLY A 2 9.03 13.18 -12.65
N SER A 3 8.19 13.38 -11.63
CA SER A 3 8.63 13.42 -10.24
C SER A 3 8.72 12.00 -9.66
N VAL A 4 9.60 11.80 -8.68
CA VAL A 4 9.75 10.55 -7.92
C VAL A 4 9.46 10.84 -6.46
N PHE A 5 8.56 10.08 -5.86
CA PHE A 5 8.24 10.16 -4.43
C PHE A 5 8.76 8.91 -3.71
N THR A 6 9.31 9.09 -2.53
CA THR A 6 9.74 8.00 -1.65
C THR A 6 9.37 8.27 -0.20
N VAL A 7 9.03 7.22 0.53
CA VAL A 7 8.69 7.25 1.95
C VAL A 7 8.86 5.86 2.55
N GLY A 8 9.01 5.78 3.86
CA GLY A 8 9.15 4.51 4.58
C GLY A 8 10.51 3.86 4.37
N GLY A 9 10.53 2.54 4.21
CA GLY A 9 11.77 1.77 4.08
C GLY A 9 12.52 1.63 5.41
N SER A 10 11.85 1.83 6.53
CA SER A 10 12.42 1.58 7.86
C SER A 10 12.51 0.08 8.08
N TRP A 11 13.70 -0.45 8.10
CA TRP A 11 13.97 -1.85 8.40
C TRP A 11 14.70 -1.97 9.72
N SER A 12 14.78 -3.16 10.26
CA SER A 12 15.36 -3.52 11.55
C SER A 12 16.56 -2.68 12.01
N GLY A 13 16.71 -2.43 13.30
CA GLY A 13 17.83 -1.73 13.91
C GLY A 13 17.81 -0.20 13.77
N GLY A 14 17.14 0.35 12.80
CA GLY A 14 16.96 1.78 12.58
C GLY A 14 15.52 2.20 12.37
N ALA A 15 14.61 1.26 12.56
CA ALA A 15 13.20 1.37 12.22
C ALA A 15 12.42 2.43 13.01
N TRP A 16 12.97 2.88 14.11
CA TRP A 16 12.31 3.78 15.03
C TRP A 16 12.40 5.26 14.67
N THR A 17 13.20 5.60 13.67
CA THR A 17 13.25 6.98 13.20
C THR A 17 12.10 7.25 12.26
N ASN A 18 11.16 8.04 12.73
CA ASN A 18 10.05 8.55 11.93
C ASN A 18 10.61 9.48 10.84
N ARG A 19 10.89 8.90 9.67
CA ARG A 19 11.53 9.61 8.56
C ARG A 19 10.50 10.37 7.74
N ASP A 20 10.90 11.56 7.32
CA ASP A 20 10.15 12.35 6.37
C ASP A 20 10.10 11.66 5.00
N ALA A 21 9.02 11.87 4.27
CA ALA A 21 8.99 11.55 2.85
C ALA A 21 9.88 12.51 2.06
N GLU A 22 10.25 12.10 0.86
CA GLU A 22 11.04 12.90 -0.06
C GLU A 22 10.43 12.88 -1.47
N ILE A 23 10.58 13.98 -2.18
CA ILE A 23 10.24 14.07 -3.59
C ILE A 23 11.43 14.55 -4.40
N TRP A 24 11.65 13.90 -5.53
CA TRP A 24 12.64 14.34 -6.52
C TRP A 24 11.94 14.94 -7.73
N THR A 25 12.48 16.05 -8.20
CA THR A 25 12.10 16.65 -9.50
C THR A 25 13.34 16.94 -10.32
N SER A 26 13.20 16.97 -11.64
CA SER A 26 14.32 17.30 -12.53
C SER A 26 14.87 18.72 -12.35
N THR A 27 14.09 19.63 -11.78
CA THR A 27 14.47 21.03 -11.57
C THR A 27 15.08 21.30 -10.20
N SER A 28 14.63 20.60 -9.16
CA SER A 28 14.99 20.91 -7.77
C SER A 28 15.78 19.80 -7.07
N GLY A 29 15.95 18.62 -7.70
CA GLY A 29 16.54 17.46 -7.04
C GLY A 29 15.64 16.92 -5.92
N TRP A 30 16.24 16.26 -4.92
CA TRP A 30 15.53 15.75 -3.74
C TRP A 30 15.17 16.86 -2.76
N GLN A 31 13.93 16.83 -2.31
CA GLN A 31 13.37 17.76 -1.33
C GLN A 31 12.59 16.99 -0.27
N LEU A 32 12.76 17.38 1.00
CA LEU A 32 11.99 16.80 2.12
C LEU A 32 10.53 17.24 2.05
N LEU A 33 9.64 16.33 2.45
CA LEU A 33 8.22 16.58 2.68
C LEU A 33 7.90 16.31 4.16
N PRO A 34 8.22 17.23 5.07
CA PRO A 34 8.13 16.99 6.52
C PRO A 34 6.70 16.82 7.05
N GLY A 35 5.70 17.14 6.25
CA GLY A 35 4.30 16.88 6.56
C GLY A 35 3.83 15.45 6.29
N ILE A 36 4.74 14.56 5.85
CA ILE A 36 4.46 13.15 5.59
C ILE A 36 5.55 12.32 6.26
N LYS A 37 5.16 11.48 7.21
CA LYS A 37 6.08 10.64 7.99
C LYS A 37 5.89 9.17 7.66
N GLY A 38 6.97 8.40 7.68
CA GLY A 38 6.91 6.95 7.52
C GLY A 38 6.00 6.26 8.53
N ASP A 39 5.96 6.76 9.77
CA ASP A 39 5.15 6.20 10.85
C ASP A 39 3.65 6.46 10.69
N ASP A 40 3.25 7.42 9.86
CA ASP A 40 1.84 7.77 9.66
C ASP A 40 1.10 6.77 8.74
N PHE A 41 1.82 5.86 8.07
CA PHE A 41 1.23 4.90 7.12
C PHE A 41 0.59 3.68 7.77
N TYR A 42 0.75 3.48 9.07
CA TYR A 42 0.15 2.37 9.80
C TYR A 42 -0.31 2.84 11.18
N THR A 43 -1.32 2.16 11.70
CA THR A 43 -1.79 2.33 13.07
C THR A 43 -1.14 1.29 13.98
N PHE A 44 -1.21 1.51 15.28
CA PHE A 44 -0.75 0.52 16.27
C PHE A 44 -1.44 -0.84 16.07
N ASN A 45 -2.69 -0.86 15.61
CA ASN A 45 -3.43 -2.09 15.34
C ASN A 45 -2.87 -2.86 14.13
N ASP A 46 -2.23 -2.19 13.19
CA ASP A 46 -1.58 -2.84 12.04
C ASP A 46 -0.30 -3.59 12.45
N LEU A 47 0.18 -3.37 13.67
CA LEU A 47 1.34 -4.06 14.25
C LEU A 47 0.94 -5.28 15.07
N LEU A 48 -0.36 -5.55 15.27
CA LEU A 48 -0.83 -6.64 16.13
C LEU A 48 -0.53 -8.04 15.59
N GLY A 49 -0.24 -8.17 14.31
CA GLY A 49 0.27 -9.42 13.74
C GLY A 49 1.72 -9.72 14.14
N ASP A 50 2.47 -8.69 14.54
CA ASP A 50 3.84 -8.83 15.02
C ASP A 50 4.00 -8.17 16.40
N SER A 51 3.35 -8.76 17.40
CA SER A 51 3.41 -8.28 18.79
C SER A 51 4.81 -8.30 19.41
N GLN A 52 5.77 -8.93 18.74
CA GLN A 52 7.09 -9.20 19.29
C GLN A 52 8.19 -8.37 18.64
N SER A 53 7.95 -7.80 17.47
CA SER A 53 9.01 -7.13 16.75
C SER A 53 8.51 -5.88 16.03
N PRO A 54 8.88 -4.71 16.55
CA PRO A 54 8.74 -3.46 15.81
C PRO A 54 9.56 -3.43 14.51
N LEU A 55 10.16 -4.54 14.14
CA LEU A 55 11.04 -4.69 12.98
C LEU A 55 10.25 -4.86 11.67
N TYR A 56 9.00 -5.31 11.74
CA TYR A 56 8.18 -5.64 10.58
C TYR A 56 7.08 -4.59 10.38
N ARG A 57 7.50 -3.41 10.08
CA ARG A 57 6.60 -2.28 9.89
C ARG A 57 5.92 -2.35 8.54
N ALA A 58 4.64 -1.97 8.50
CA ALA A 58 3.85 -1.91 7.26
C ALA A 58 4.42 -0.93 6.23
N ASP A 59 5.25 0.02 6.64
CA ASP A 59 5.91 0.97 5.76
C ASP A 59 7.11 0.39 4.97
N ASN A 60 7.48 -0.87 5.18
CA ASN A 60 8.56 -1.52 4.42
C ASN A 60 8.18 -1.78 2.95
N HIS A 61 6.92 -2.09 2.68
CA HIS A 61 6.42 -2.46 1.36
C HIS A 61 5.14 -1.68 1.03
N ILE A 62 5.20 -0.36 1.13
CA ILE A 62 4.06 0.53 0.89
C ILE A 62 3.61 0.44 -0.56
N TRP A 63 2.30 0.32 -0.78
CA TRP A 63 1.68 0.35 -2.10
C TRP A 63 1.19 1.75 -2.42
N LEU A 64 1.90 2.42 -3.32
CA LEU A 64 1.63 3.79 -3.73
C LEU A 64 1.25 3.87 -5.20
N TRP A 65 0.19 4.59 -5.50
CA TRP A 65 -0.34 4.77 -6.84
C TRP A 65 -0.58 6.24 -7.16
N PRO A 66 -0.22 6.69 -8.37
CA PRO A 66 -0.64 8.00 -8.82
C PRO A 66 -2.16 8.03 -9.02
N ALA A 67 -2.83 9.01 -8.45
CA ALA A 67 -4.26 9.21 -8.62
C ALA A 67 -4.58 10.09 -9.84
N PRO A 68 -5.78 9.95 -10.44
CA PRO A 68 -6.16 10.73 -11.62
C PRO A 68 -6.16 12.24 -11.39
N ASP A 69 -6.34 12.68 -10.17
CA ASP A 69 -6.34 14.10 -9.76
C ASP A 69 -4.94 14.68 -9.52
N GLY A 70 -3.88 13.89 -9.72
CA GLY A 70 -2.49 14.32 -9.56
C GLY A 70 -1.91 14.14 -8.16
N ASN A 71 -2.69 13.65 -7.21
CA ASN A 71 -2.23 13.24 -5.89
C ASN A 71 -1.68 11.80 -5.93
N LEU A 72 -1.20 11.31 -4.78
CA LEU A 72 -0.85 9.90 -4.62
C LEU A 72 -1.85 9.23 -3.69
N PHE A 73 -2.03 7.94 -3.88
CA PHE A 73 -2.88 7.11 -3.05
C PHE A 73 -2.10 5.94 -2.47
N HIS A 74 -2.16 5.78 -1.14
CA HIS A 74 -1.61 4.66 -0.39
C HIS A 74 -2.71 3.60 -0.20
N ALA A 75 -2.52 2.43 -0.82
CA ALA A 75 -3.47 1.34 -0.81
C ALA A 75 -3.19 0.25 0.24
N GLY A 76 -2.07 0.32 0.93
CA GLY A 76 -1.63 -0.68 1.90
C GLY A 76 -0.12 -0.91 1.91
N PRO A 77 0.34 -2.00 2.55
CA PRO A 77 -0.35 -3.23 2.98
C PRO A 77 -1.19 -3.11 4.26
N SER A 78 -1.02 -2.06 5.05
CA SER A 78 -1.91 -1.78 6.19
C SER A 78 -3.37 -1.71 5.76
N GLN A 79 -4.29 -1.95 6.69
CA GLN A 79 -5.71 -1.82 6.40
C GLN A 79 -6.12 -0.38 6.13
N GLN A 80 -5.55 0.56 6.87
CA GLN A 80 -5.81 1.99 6.70
C GLN A 80 -5.16 2.51 5.42
N MET A 81 -5.95 3.11 4.54
CA MET A 81 -5.49 3.77 3.32
C MET A 81 -5.34 5.28 3.53
N HIS A 82 -4.55 5.94 2.67
CA HIS A 82 -4.29 7.37 2.79
C HIS A 82 -4.24 8.06 1.43
N TRP A 83 -4.66 9.32 1.42
CA TRP A 83 -4.38 10.26 0.34
C TRP A 83 -3.12 11.05 0.68
N ILE A 84 -2.30 11.32 -0.34
CA ILE A 84 -1.05 12.05 -0.19
C ILE A 84 -1.01 13.18 -1.22
N ASN A 85 -0.86 14.41 -0.74
CA ASN A 85 -0.57 15.57 -1.57
C ASN A 85 0.89 15.97 -1.37
N THR A 86 1.65 16.08 -2.46
CA THR A 86 3.08 16.35 -2.42
C THR A 86 3.44 17.83 -2.55
N SER A 87 2.47 18.74 -2.52
CA SER A 87 2.71 20.17 -2.62
C SER A 87 3.19 20.77 -1.30
N GLY A 88 4.05 21.76 -1.37
CA GLY A 88 4.61 22.41 -0.18
C GLY A 88 5.40 21.46 0.69
N ASN A 89 5.03 21.36 1.98
CA ASN A 89 5.65 20.44 2.94
C ASN A 89 5.13 18.98 2.85
N GLY A 90 4.19 18.73 1.92
CA GLY A 90 3.46 17.47 1.86
C GLY A 90 2.33 17.39 2.88
N THR A 91 1.30 16.63 2.57
CA THR A 91 0.18 16.37 3.49
C THR A 91 -0.33 14.96 3.26
N MET A 92 -0.59 14.23 4.33
CA MET A 92 -1.24 12.93 4.28
C MET A 92 -2.52 12.95 5.11
N ILE A 93 -3.59 12.39 4.57
CA ILE A 93 -4.89 12.28 5.24
C ILE A 93 -5.43 10.87 5.11
N ALA A 94 -6.13 10.39 6.14
CA ALA A 94 -6.78 9.09 6.12
C ALA A 94 -7.85 9.02 5.02
N ALA A 95 -7.89 7.88 4.31
CA ALA A 95 -8.88 7.58 3.27
C ALA A 95 -9.80 6.40 3.68
N GLY A 96 -9.85 6.10 4.96
CA GLY A 96 -10.64 4.97 5.48
C GLY A 96 -9.97 3.61 5.31
N PRO A 97 -10.58 2.58 5.90
CA PRO A 97 -10.06 1.21 5.81
C PRO A 97 -10.34 0.59 4.44
N ARG A 98 -9.55 -0.40 4.08
CA ARG A 98 -9.77 -1.22 2.87
C ARG A 98 -10.91 -2.23 3.11
N GLY A 99 -12.11 -1.72 3.35
CA GLY A 99 -13.29 -2.53 3.66
C GLY A 99 -13.10 -3.40 4.91
N ASN A 100 -13.47 -4.67 4.81
CA ASN A 100 -13.24 -5.69 5.84
C ASN A 100 -11.95 -6.50 5.61
N ASP A 101 -11.09 -6.06 4.69
CA ASP A 101 -9.77 -6.65 4.47
C ASP A 101 -8.86 -6.28 5.64
N SER A 102 -8.10 -7.25 6.12
CA SER A 102 -7.08 -7.03 7.14
C SER A 102 -5.80 -6.43 6.54
N CYS A 103 -4.76 -6.31 7.32
CA CYS A 103 -3.41 -6.14 6.79
C CYS A 103 -3.11 -7.25 5.78
N SER A 104 -2.36 -6.92 4.74
CA SER A 104 -2.06 -7.84 3.63
C SER A 104 -0.58 -7.81 3.31
N MET A 105 0.23 -8.07 4.34
CA MET A 105 1.68 -8.10 4.23
C MET A 105 2.11 -9.11 3.16
N LYS A 106 3.17 -8.79 2.42
CA LYS A 106 3.66 -9.62 1.30
C LYS A 106 2.62 -9.88 0.19
N GLY A 107 1.52 -9.12 0.17
CA GLY A 107 0.53 -9.12 -0.91
C GLY A 107 0.93 -8.19 -2.05
N THR A 108 0.08 -8.07 -3.05
CA THR A 108 0.31 -7.18 -4.19
C THR A 108 -0.88 -6.30 -4.50
N THR A 109 -0.58 -5.15 -5.13
CA THR A 109 -1.59 -4.33 -5.79
C THR A 109 -1.16 -4.01 -7.21
N VAL A 110 -2.14 -3.77 -8.08
CA VAL A 110 -1.91 -3.29 -9.44
C VAL A 110 -3.04 -2.36 -9.86
N MET A 111 -2.69 -1.22 -10.44
CA MET A 111 -3.68 -0.34 -11.07
C MET A 111 -3.97 -0.88 -12.47
N PHE A 112 -5.14 -1.48 -12.66
CA PHE A 112 -5.53 -2.14 -13.91
C PHE A 112 -6.38 -1.27 -14.84
N ASP A 113 -6.90 -0.18 -14.31
CA ASP A 113 -7.64 0.87 -15.03
C ASP A 113 -7.42 2.19 -14.31
N THR A 114 -7.72 3.31 -14.96
CA THR A 114 -7.56 4.64 -14.38
C THR A 114 -8.30 4.75 -13.04
N GLY A 115 -7.55 4.98 -11.97
CA GLY A 115 -8.09 5.09 -10.61
C GLY A 115 -8.69 3.81 -10.04
N LYS A 116 -8.44 2.64 -10.65
CA LYS A 116 -8.91 1.34 -10.14
C LYS A 116 -7.74 0.43 -9.84
N ILE A 117 -7.62 0.07 -8.58
CA ILE A 117 -6.52 -0.74 -8.05
C ILE A 117 -7.09 -2.09 -7.63
N LEU A 118 -6.50 -3.17 -8.12
CA LEU A 118 -6.77 -4.52 -7.62
C LEU A 118 -5.75 -4.86 -6.54
N LYS A 119 -6.23 -5.19 -5.35
CA LYS A 119 -5.46 -5.79 -4.26
C LYS A 119 -5.66 -7.30 -4.28
N VAL A 120 -4.59 -8.06 -4.10
CA VAL A 120 -4.61 -9.53 -4.19
C VAL A 120 -3.77 -10.13 -3.06
N GLY A 121 -4.31 -11.16 -2.39
CA GLY A 121 -3.58 -12.01 -1.45
C GLY A 121 -2.91 -11.27 -0.30
N GLY A 122 -1.80 -11.83 0.18
CA GLY A 122 -1.03 -11.34 1.32
C GLY A 122 -1.20 -12.22 2.55
N ALA A 123 -0.73 -11.76 3.69
CA ALA A 123 -0.93 -12.35 5.01
C ALA A 123 -1.23 -11.24 6.04
N VAL A 124 -1.74 -11.61 7.20
CA VAL A 124 -2.12 -10.64 8.25
C VAL A 124 -0.90 -9.96 8.88
N SER A 125 0.24 -10.64 8.87
CA SER A 125 1.52 -10.09 9.38
C SER A 125 2.70 -10.52 8.51
N TYR A 126 3.92 -10.21 8.97
CA TYR A 126 5.18 -10.71 8.40
C TYR A 126 5.70 -11.96 9.09
N ASP A 127 5.01 -12.47 10.12
CA ASP A 127 5.48 -13.61 10.89
C ASP A 127 5.56 -14.86 10.02
N ASP A 128 6.64 -15.62 10.16
CA ASP A 128 6.84 -16.88 9.45
C ASP A 128 5.77 -17.88 9.88
N GLY A 129 5.08 -18.43 8.90
CA GLY A 129 4.01 -19.41 9.11
C GLY A 129 2.60 -18.81 9.23
N ASP A 130 2.44 -17.48 9.16
CA ASP A 130 1.11 -16.90 9.01
C ASP A 130 0.50 -17.34 7.68
N PRO A 131 -0.75 -17.85 7.71
CA PRO A 131 -1.36 -18.36 6.49
C PRO A 131 -1.58 -17.24 5.48
N ALA A 132 -1.27 -17.53 4.24
CA ALA A 132 -1.63 -16.65 3.13
C ALA A 132 -3.15 -16.53 3.03
N ILE A 133 -3.62 -15.39 2.57
CA ILE A 133 -5.04 -15.14 2.29
C ILE A 133 -5.33 -15.22 0.79
N ASN A 134 -6.56 -15.55 0.45
CA ASN A 134 -7.01 -15.67 -0.95
C ASN A 134 -7.98 -14.56 -1.35
N THR A 135 -8.21 -13.58 -0.50
CA THR A 135 -9.11 -12.46 -0.78
C THR A 135 -8.51 -11.48 -1.78
N SER A 136 -9.37 -10.86 -2.55
CA SER A 136 -9.02 -9.75 -3.43
C SER A 136 -10.11 -8.68 -3.44
N PHE A 137 -9.68 -7.43 -3.64
CA PHE A 137 -10.55 -6.27 -3.59
C PHE A 137 -10.21 -5.30 -4.72
N VAL A 138 -11.23 -4.69 -5.28
CA VAL A 138 -11.09 -3.53 -6.14
C VAL A 138 -11.27 -2.28 -5.32
N ILE A 139 -10.30 -1.37 -5.41
CA ILE A 139 -10.29 -0.06 -4.75
C ILE A 139 -10.45 0.98 -5.86
N ASP A 140 -11.58 1.67 -5.88
CA ASP A 140 -11.87 2.75 -6.84
C ASP A 140 -11.62 4.10 -6.17
N ILE A 141 -10.59 4.79 -6.64
CA ILE A 141 -10.12 6.09 -6.10
C ILE A 141 -10.55 7.29 -6.97
N ASN A 142 -11.48 7.08 -7.91
CA ASN A 142 -11.95 8.15 -8.81
C ASN A 142 -12.78 9.23 -8.09
N SER A 143 -13.18 9.00 -6.85
CA SER A 143 -13.80 10.02 -5.99
C SER A 143 -12.87 11.19 -5.66
N GLY A 144 -11.54 11.00 -5.80
CA GLY A 144 -10.52 12.03 -5.64
C GLY A 144 -10.08 12.29 -4.19
N TYR A 145 -9.07 13.14 -4.07
CA TYR A 145 -8.44 13.51 -2.81
C TYR A 145 -9.46 13.98 -1.76
N GLY A 146 -9.33 13.45 -0.54
CA GLY A 146 -10.21 13.79 0.59
C GLY A 146 -11.48 12.97 0.68
N SER A 147 -11.75 12.10 -0.30
CA SER A 147 -12.91 11.20 -0.27
C SER A 147 -12.48 9.78 0.10
N ASN A 148 -13.36 9.03 0.76
CA ASN A 148 -13.12 7.60 0.94
C ASN A 148 -13.34 6.88 -0.40
N PRO A 149 -12.39 6.03 -0.84
CA PRO A 149 -12.57 5.22 -2.04
C PRO A 149 -13.69 4.20 -1.86
N THR A 150 -14.26 3.75 -2.98
CA THR A 150 -15.14 2.59 -2.97
C THR A 150 -14.31 1.32 -2.96
N VAL A 151 -14.51 0.46 -1.98
CA VAL A 151 -13.83 -0.83 -1.88
C VAL A 151 -14.84 -1.96 -2.05
N THR A 152 -14.60 -2.80 -3.05
CA THR A 152 -15.50 -3.91 -3.39
C THR A 152 -14.70 -5.22 -3.44
N ALA A 153 -15.13 -6.21 -2.67
CA ALA A 153 -14.59 -7.56 -2.80
C ALA A 153 -14.86 -8.10 -4.21
N THR A 154 -13.91 -8.82 -4.78
CA THR A 154 -14.13 -9.50 -6.06
C THR A 154 -15.19 -10.60 -5.91
N SER A 155 -15.88 -10.93 -6.99
CA SER A 155 -16.97 -11.93 -6.98
C SER A 155 -16.50 -13.34 -6.57
N ASN A 156 -15.22 -13.64 -6.81
CA ASN A 156 -14.56 -14.87 -6.39
C ASN A 156 -13.24 -14.58 -5.72
N THR A 157 -12.84 -15.45 -4.81
CA THR A 157 -11.49 -15.45 -4.23
C THR A 157 -10.49 -16.13 -5.17
N LEU A 158 -9.19 -15.96 -4.92
CA LEU A 158 -8.16 -16.80 -5.55
C LEU A 158 -8.42 -18.27 -5.18
N THR A 159 -8.18 -19.18 -6.12
CA THR A 159 -8.21 -20.62 -5.86
C THR A 159 -7.17 -21.03 -4.82
N PHE A 160 -6.00 -20.40 -4.87
CA PHE A 160 -4.90 -20.62 -3.93
C PHE A 160 -4.55 -19.33 -3.23
N ALA A 161 -4.52 -19.35 -1.90
CA ALA A 161 -3.98 -18.26 -1.11
C ALA A 161 -2.51 -18.01 -1.45
N ARG A 162 -2.07 -16.74 -1.43
CA ARG A 162 -0.73 -16.37 -1.88
C ARG A 162 -0.15 -15.20 -1.11
N THR A 163 1.14 -15.35 -0.76
CA THR A 163 2.03 -14.25 -0.39
C THR A 163 3.19 -14.19 -1.38
N MET A 164 3.97 -13.10 -1.42
CA MET A 164 5.17 -12.94 -2.26
C MET A 164 4.94 -13.24 -3.75
N HIS A 165 3.73 -13.03 -4.22
CA HIS A 165 3.35 -13.19 -5.62
C HIS A 165 3.46 -11.87 -6.38
N ASN A 166 3.32 -11.94 -7.70
CA ASN A 166 3.29 -10.77 -8.57
C ASN A 166 1.94 -10.64 -9.26
N SER A 167 1.54 -9.39 -9.51
CA SER A 167 0.37 -9.04 -10.33
C SER A 167 0.79 -8.16 -11.50
N THR A 168 0.32 -8.48 -12.69
CA THR A 168 0.66 -7.76 -13.93
C THR A 168 -0.60 -7.52 -14.74
N VAL A 169 -0.76 -6.29 -15.24
CA VAL A 169 -1.85 -5.95 -16.18
C VAL A 169 -1.48 -6.44 -17.58
N LEU A 170 -2.39 -7.18 -18.19
CA LEU A 170 -2.25 -7.65 -19.56
C LEU A 170 -2.83 -6.61 -20.55
N PRO A 171 -2.42 -6.63 -21.84
CA PRO A 171 -2.89 -5.67 -22.82
C PRO A 171 -4.41 -5.65 -23.03
N ASN A 172 -5.11 -6.71 -22.67
CA ASN A 172 -6.57 -6.83 -22.75
C ASN A 172 -7.29 -6.33 -21.48
N GLY A 173 -6.57 -5.72 -20.52
CA GLY A 173 -7.13 -5.21 -19.27
C GLY A 173 -7.32 -6.28 -18.17
N GLN A 174 -6.98 -7.53 -18.43
CA GLN A 174 -6.97 -8.57 -17.40
C GLN A 174 -5.73 -8.44 -16.49
N VAL A 175 -5.84 -8.97 -15.29
CA VAL A 175 -4.70 -9.06 -14.36
C VAL A 175 -4.25 -10.51 -14.22
N LEU A 176 -2.98 -10.75 -14.54
CA LEU A 176 -2.33 -12.03 -14.30
C LEU A 176 -1.66 -12.01 -12.92
N VAL A 177 -1.97 -13.01 -12.10
CA VAL A 177 -1.34 -13.24 -10.78
C VAL A 177 -0.50 -14.51 -10.86
N THR A 178 0.79 -14.41 -10.54
CA THR A 178 1.74 -15.53 -10.69
C THR A 178 2.65 -15.69 -9.47
N GLY A 179 3.07 -16.94 -9.22
CA GLY A 179 3.98 -17.27 -8.14
C GLY A 179 3.32 -17.21 -6.76
N GLY A 180 4.16 -17.06 -5.76
CA GLY A 180 3.77 -16.93 -4.36
C GLY A 180 3.94 -18.20 -3.55
N LEU A 181 3.78 -18.01 -2.24
CA LEU A 181 3.84 -19.06 -1.21
C LEU A 181 2.46 -19.18 -0.56
N SER A 182 2.21 -20.31 0.11
CA SER A 182 0.96 -20.59 0.87
C SER A 182 0.96 -19.99 2.27
N ASP A 183 2.10 -19.49 2.72
CA ASP A 183 2.34 -18.90 4.03
C ASP A 183 3.27 -17.68 3.93
N ALA A 184 3.41 -16.93 5.01
CA ALA A 184 4.24 -15.74 5.09
C ALA A 184 5.70 -16.08 5.35
#